data_2738bf8befb24d128b0667a0952ad700
#
_entry.id   2738bf8befb24d128b0667a0952ad700
#
_cell.length_a   1.000
_cell.length_b   1.000
_cell.length_c   1.000
_cell.angle_alpha   90.00
_cell.angle_beta   90.00
_cell.angle_gamma   90.00
#
_symmetry.space_group_name_H-M   'P 1'
#
loop_
_entity.id
_entity.type
_entity.pdbx_description
1 polymer ?
#
loop_
_entity_poly.entity_id
_entity_poly.type
_entity_poly.pdbx_seq_one_letter_code
_entity_poly.pdbx_strand_id
1 'polypeptide(L)'
;MTGSETTEAVWYMLVGVLLIAVALARSVIARLPMTGAMIYLVVGFVIGPAGFGLLDVSIHENTRVLRVITETGLIVSLFAIGLHLRAPLENNLWSPPFRLALPAMFITIAIMAVAAHVGLGFSVGAALLLGAALAPTDPVLASELRPREAGDDDPLRFSLSGEGGANDGAAYPFALLGVLLCLRDTQALSHPLLLTAQLVWGVVAAVGIGWGMGTLTETLVAKLRIRYAKAMGFEGFLALGLMAACYGVTILVHGYGFLAVFCAGVALRRREMRATGEEKPREALRDVSHGERRAAAKDPNLAHAYLAESMMAFSVEMERIVELALMLLIGAVISAHWRDLLGWAPLAMMLLLFFVARPLAVYAAMAGTGTRWRQRLVSAWLGFRGVGTFYYLLFALERAPEQARALMPIALGVLVASVFVHGVSASPVLNWYYARRPPAPE
;
A
#
# COMPACT_ATOMS: atom_id res chain seq x y z
N MET A 1 34.99 -25.72 2.36
CA MET A 1 33.85 -24.78 2.52
C MET A 1 33.05 -25.25 3.73
N THR A 2 32.86 -24.39 4.71
CA THR A 2 32.02 -24.70 5.87
C THR A 2 30.56 -24.77 5.42
N GLY A 3 29.72 -25.53 6.12
CA GLY A 3 28.30 -25.69 5.71
C GLY A 3 27.54 -24.36 5.64
N SER A 4 27.99 -23.30 6.32
CA SER A 4 27.42 -21.97 6.25
C SER A 4 27.74 -21.25 4.92
N GLU A 5 28.95 -21.37 4.40
CA GLU A 5 29.36 -20.74 3.13
C GLU A 5 28.59 -21.31 1.94
N THR A 6 28.32 -22.63 1.95
CA THR A 6 27.52 -23.29 0.89
C THR A 6 26.06 -22.82 0.96
N THR A 7 25.51 -22.65 2.15
CA THR A 7 24.14 -22.13 2.35
C THR A 7 24.02 -20.70 1.86
N GLU A 8 24.97 -19.84 2.20
CA GLU A 8 25.00 -18.43 1.74
C GLU A 8 25.12 -18.34 0.21
N ALA A 9 26.02 -19.16 -0.41
CA ALA A 9 26.17 -19.20 -1.86
C ALA A 9 24.87 -19.62 -2.58
N VAL A 10 24.14 -20.62 -2.03
CA VAL A 10 22.84 -21.04 -2.55
C VAL A 10 21.82 -19.92 -2.47
N TRP A 11 21.83 -19.12 -1.40
CA TRP A 11 20.95 -17.97 -1.26
C TRP A 11 21.24 -16.88 -2.30
N TYR A 12 22.49 -16.48 -2.50
CA TYR A 12 22.84 -15.51 -3.53
C TYR A 12 22.43 -16.01 -4.93
N MET A 13 22.68 -17.29 -5.23
CA MET A 13 22.30 -17.90 -6.49
C MET A 13 20.77 -17.89 -6.68
N LEU A 14 20.01 -18.28 -5.66
CA LEU A 14 18.54 -18.35 -5.71
C LEU A 14 17.95 -16.95 -5.93
N VAL A 15 18.38 -15.93 -5.17
CA VAL A 15 17.93 -14.55 -5.34
C VAL A 15 18.30 -14.01 -6.72
N GLY A 16 19.55 -14.26 -7.18
CA GLY A 16 20.01 -13.82 -8.50
C GLY A 16 19.22 -14.46 -9.64
N VAL A 17 19.03 -15.77 -9.60
CA VAL A 17 18.22 -16.50 -10.61
C VAL A 17 16.77 -16.02 -10.60
N LEU A 18 16.18 -15.80 -9.42
CA LEU A 18 14.81 -15.30 -9.30
C LEU A 18 14.63 -13.90 -9.91
N LEU A 19 15.55 -12.97 -9.60
CA LEU A 19 15.50 -11.61 -10.16
C LEU A 19 15.63 -11.64 -11.69
N ILE A 20 16.56 -12.44 -12.22
CA ILE A 20 16.74 -12.61 -13.66
C ILE A 20 15.48 -13.26 -14.28
N ALA A 21 14.96 -14.32 -13.66
CA ALA A 21 13.77 -15.01 -14.15
C ALA A 21 12.55 -14.07 -14.20
N VAL A 22 12.34 -13.26 -13.17
CA VAL A 22 11.27 -12.25 -13.12
C VAL A 22 11.44 -11.20 -14.22
N ALA A 23 12.67 -10.71 -14.42
CA ALA A 23 12.96 -9.73 -15.46
C ALA A 23 12.68 -10.29 -16.87
N LEU A 24 13.08 -11.52 -17.14
CA LEU A 24 12.86 -12.21 -18.42
C LEU A 24 11.40 -12.67 -18.61
N ALA A 25 10.76 -13.12 -17.55
CA ALA A 25 9.39 -13.62 -17.60
C ALA A 25 8.34 -12.51 -17.72
N ARG A 26 8.69 -11.24 -17.57
CA ARG A 26 7.74 -10.11 -17.57
C ARG A 26 6.80 -10.11 -18.78
N SER A 27 7.32 -10.40 -19.97
CA SER A 27 6.51 -10.45 -21.20
C SER A 27 5.58 -11.67 -21.24
N VAL A 28 5.94 -12.76 -20.57
CA VAL A 28 5.13 -13.98 -20.45
C VAL A 28 4.06 -13.78 -19.37
N ILE A 29 4.46 -13.24 -18.21
CA ILE A 29 3.56 -12.94 -17.09
C ILE A 29 2.45 -11.99 -17.53
N ALA A 30 2.77 -10.97 -18.33
CA ALA A 30 1.78 -10.02 -18.86
C ALA A 30 0.71 -10.67 -19.76
N ARG A 31 0.93 -11.91 -20.24
CA ARG A 31 -0.07 -12.67 -21.04
C ARG A 31 -0.87 -13.65 -20.20
N LEU A 32 -0.44 -13.91 -18.97
CA LEU A 32 -1.16 -14.82 -18.07
C LEU A 32 -2.23 -14.05 -17.31
N PRO A 33 -3.37 -14.67 -16.99
CA PRO A 33 -4.39 -14.07 -16.10
C PRO A 33 -3.93 -14.17 -14.64
N MET A 34 -2.70 -13.74 -14.35
CA MET A 34 -2.07 -13.86 -13.04
C MET A 34 -1.25 -12.60 -12.76
N THR A 35 -1.29 -12.10 -11.53
CA THR A 35 -0.42 -11.00 -11.09
C THR A 35 0.96 -11.49 -10.68
N GLY A 36 1.97 -10.61 -10.74
CA GLY A 36 3.32 -10.92 -10.25
C GLY A 36 3.31 -11.36 -8.79
N ALA A 37 2.51 -10.71 -7.95
CA ALA A 37 2.36 -11.03 -6.54
C ALA A 37 1.92 -12.49 -6.29
N MET A 38 1.00 -13.03 -7.12
CA MET A 38 0.60 -14.44 -7.02
C MET A 38 1.80 -15.39 -7.26
N ILE A 39 2.59 -15.10 -8.29
CA ILE A 39 3.76 -15.92 -8.65
C ILE A 39 4.79 -15.86 -7.53
N TYR A 40 5.10 -14.66 -7.01
CA TYR A 40 6.08 -14.48 -5.94
C TYR A 40 5.63 -15.17 -4.65
N LEU A 41 4.35 -15.11 -4.33
CA LEU A 41 3.78 -15.78 -3.16
C LEU A 41 3.87 -17.30 -3.30
N VAL A 42 3.56 -17.87 -4.48
CA VAL A 42 3.71 -19.31 -4.76
C VAL A 42 5.18 -19.72 -4.68
N VAL A 43 6.09 -18.96 -5.27
CA VAL A 43 7.53 -19.25 -5.17
C VAL A 43 7.98 -19.22 -3.71
N GLY A 44 7.56 -18.20 -2.92
CA GLY A 44 7.81 -18.12 -1.49
C GLY A 44 7.31 -19.35 -0.71
N PHE A 45 6.09 -19.80 -1.03
CA PHE A 45 5.53 -21.01 -0.45
C PHE A 45 6.35 -22.26 -0.78
N VAL A 46 6.77 -22.42 -2.04
CA VAL A 46 7.53 -23.59 -2.51
C VAL A 46 8.93 -23.63 -1.91
N ILE A 47 9.60 -22.48 -1.73
CA ILE A 47 10.91 -22.44 -1.07
C ILE A 47 10.83 -22.50 0.46
N GLY A 48 9.61 -22.30 1.02
CA GLY A 48 9.33 -22.34 2.45
C GLY A 48 9.30 -23.76 3.03
N PRO A 49 8.95 -23.90 4.34
CA PRO A 49 9.02 -25.16 5.09
C PRO A 49 8.15 -26.30 4.53
N ALA A 50 6.98 -25.99 3.94
CA ALA A 50 6.13 -27.03 3.34
C ALA A 50 6.64 -27.53 1.97
N GLY A 51 7.57 -26.81 1.35
CA GLY A 51 8.19 -27.18 0.07
C GLY A 51 9.63 -27.64 0.25
N PHE A 52 10.58 -26.88 -0.29
CA PHE A 52 12.00 -27.23 -0.23
C PHE A 52 12.68 -26.95 1.10
N GLY A 53 12.05 -26.22 2.02
CA GLY A 53 12.63 -25.87 3.32
C GLY A 53 13.87 -24.96 3.24
N LEU A 54 14.05 -24.25 2.12
CA LEU A 54 15.19 -23.36 1.93
C LEU A 54 15.02 -22.05 2.73
N LEU A 55 13.78 -21.57 2.88
CA LEU A 55 13.45 -20.36 3.60
C LEU A 55 12.51 -20.68 4.77
N ASP A 56 13.10 -20.90 5.93
CA ASP A 56 12.36 -21.06 7.18
C ASP A 56 12.38 -19.75 7.96
N VAL A 57 11.24 -19.05 7.93
CA VAL A 57 11.04 -17.76 8.62
C VAL A 57 10.00 -17.95 9.71
N SER A 58 10.49 -18.11 10.95
CA SER A 58 9.64 -18.10 12.12
C SER A 58 9.05 -16.70 12.33
N ILE A 59 7.73 -16.57 12.13
CA ILE A 59 7.02 -15.29 12.35
C ILE A 59 7.13 -14.82 13.79
N HIS A 60 7.20 -15.75 14.75
CA HIS A 60 7.26 -15.44 16.18
C HIS A 60 8.63 -14.93 16.63
N GLU A 61 9.70 -15.53 16.10
CA GLU A 61 11.07 -15.14 16.45
C GLU A 61 11.51 -13.87 15.71
N ASN A 62 11.01 -13.69 14.49
CA ASN A 62 11.41 -12.60 13.61
C ASN A 62 10.35 -11.50 13.44
N THR A 63 9.33 -11.45 14.32
CA THR A 63 8.19 -10.52 14.20
C THR A 63 8.64 -9.08 13.96
N ARG A 64 9.61 -8.58 14.74
CA ARG A 64 10.12 -7.21 14.63
C ARG A 64 10.83 -6.96 13.30
N VAL A 65 11.68 -7.90 12.86
CA VAL A 65 12.42 -7.78 11.59
C VAL A 65 11.44 -7.80 10.42
N LEU A 66 10.51 -8.74 10.40
CA LEU A 66 9.46 -8.83 9.39
C LEU A 66 8.60 -7.56 9.36
N ARG A 67 8.26 -7.02 10.53
CA ARG A 67 7.50 -5.77 10.62
C ARG A 67 8.27 -4.60 9.99
N VAL A 68 9.56 -4.44 10.32
CA VAL A 68 10.38 -3.33 9.78
C VAL A 68 10.56 -3.45 8.26
N ILE A 69 10.77 -4.67 7.74
CA ILE A 69 10.87 -4.90 6.29
C ILE A 69 9.52 -4.56 5.61
N THR A 70 8.42 -5.04 6.18
CA THR A 70 7.07 -4.76 5.66
C THR A 70 6.73 -3.28 5.72
N GLU A 71 7.07 -2.62 6.82
CA GLU A 71 6.91 -1.18 7.05
C GLU A 71 7.67 -0.37 6.01
N THR A 72 8.93 -0.72 5.75
CA THR A 72 9.75 -0.08 4.72
C THR A 72 9.11 -0.22 3.32
N GLY A 73 8.58 -1.41 3.04
CA GLY A 73 7.88 -1.64 1.78
C GLY A 73 6.63 -0.79 1.59
N LEU A 74 5.81 -0.70 2.65
CA LEU A 74 4.63 0.16 2.64
C LEU A 74 5.00 1.64 2.45
N ILE A 75 6.05 2.12 3.11
CA ILE A 75 6.54 3.50 2.95
C ILE A 75 6.87 3.81 1.49
N VAL A 76 7.62 2.93 0.82
CA VAL A 76 7.98 3.10 -0.60
C VAL A 76 6.73 3.12 -1.49
N SER A 77 5.83 2.18 -1.29
CA SER A 77 4.60 2.07 -2.07
C SER A 77 3.67 3.26 -1.90
N LEU A 78 3.44 3.70 -0.65
CA LEU A 78 2.55 4.82 -0.35
C LEU A 78 3.06 6.14 -0.94
N PHE A 79 4.38 6.35 -0.93
CA PHE A 79 4.99 7.51 -1.58
C PHE A 79 4.81 7.46 -3.10
N ALA A 80 5.06 6.30 -3.72
CA ALA A 80 4.85 6.09 -5.15
C ALA A 80 3.40 6.37 -5.56
N ILE A 81 2.42 5.89 -4.78
CA ILE A 81 1.00 6.15 -5.01
C ILE A 81 0.70 7.64 -4.92
N GLY A 82 1.20 8.32 -3.88
CA GLY A 82 1.04 9.77 -3.73
C GLY A 82 1.54 10.55 -4.95
N LEU A 83 2.66 10.12 -5.54
CA LEU A 83 3.21 10.71 -6.76
C LEU A 83 2.39 10.41 -8.02
N HIS A 84 1.60 9.34 -8.07
CA HIS A 84 0.72 9.04 -9.21
C HIS A 84 -0.55 9.90 -9.22
N LEU A 85 -1.01 10.38 -8.06
CA LEU A 85 -2.27 11.13 -7.94
C LEU A 85 -2.08 12.61 -8.32
N ARG A 86 -2.16 12.89 -9.61
CA ARG A 86 -2.01 14.25 -10.16
C ARG A 86 -3.39 14.85 -10.47
N ALA A 87 -4.01 15.45 -9.49
CA ALA A 87 -5.26 16.19 -9.64
C ALA A 87 -5.33 17.38 -8.66
N PRO A 88 -5.95 18.52 -9.04
CA PRO A 88 -6.25 19.59 -8.10
C PRO A 88 -7.08 19.08 -6.94
N LEU A 89 -6.82 19.53 -5.70
CA LEU A 89 -7.59 19.06 -4.53
C LEU A 89 -9.06 19.49 -4.60
N GLU A 90 -9.33 20.54 -5.33
CA GLU A 90 -10.67 21.10 -5.57
C GLU A 90 -11.47 20.22 -6.56
N ASN A 91 -10.81 19.26 -7.24
CA ASN A 91 -11.44 18.39 -8.21
C ASN A 91 -12.29 17.31 -7.52
N ASN A 92 -13.47 17.07 -8.03
CA ASN A 92 -14.38 16.03 -7.56
C ASN A 92 -13.79 14.59 -7.65
N LEU A 93 -12.68 14.40 -8.36
CA LEU A 93 -11.94 13.14 -8.40
C LEU A 93 -11.45 12.67 -7.02
N TRP A 94 -11.27 13.60 -6.05
CA TRP A 94 -10.85 13.25 -4.69
C TRP A 94 -11.98 12.74 -3.79
N SER A 95 -13.24 13.02 -4.14
CA SER A 95 -14.37 12.58 -3.31
C SER A 95 -14.47 11.04 -3.19
N PRO A 96 -14.41 10.25 -4.27
CA PRO A 96 -14.43 8.79 -4.18
C PRO A 96 -13.27 8.18 -3.38
N PRO A 97 -11.99 8.54 -3.59
CA PRO A 97 -10.88 8.04 -2.77
C PRO A 97 -11.09 8.26 -1.27
N PHE A 98 -11.44 9.48 -0.86
CA PHE A 98 -11.67 9.80 0.55
C PHE A 98 -12.84 9.02 1.14
N ARG A 99 -13.92 8.83 0.39
CA ARG A 99 -15.08 8.06 0.85
C ARG A 99 -14.76 6.57 0.96
N LEU A 100 -13.90 6.04 0.11
CA LEU A 100 -13.45 4.66 0.20
C LEU A 100 -12.43 4.48 1.32
N ALA A 101 -11.48 5.40 1.46
CA ALA A 101 -10.41 5.31 2.47
C ALA A 101 -10.89 5.53 3.91
N LEU A 102 -11.98 6.29 4.13
CA LEU A 102 -12.46 6.60 5.47
C LEU A 102 -13.81 5.90 5.77
N PRO A 103 -14.98 6.39 5.31
CA PRO A 103 -16.24 5.78 5.71
C PRO A 103 -16.40 4.32 5.27
N ALA A 104 -15.95 3.94 4.05
CA ALA A 104 -16.06 2.53 3.64
C ALA A 104 -15.15 1.64 4.49
N MET A 105 -13.92 2.08 4.77
CA MET A 105 -13.02 1.34 5.65
C MET A 105 -13.60 1.21 7.07
N PHE A 106 -14.13 2.28 7.65
CA PHE A 106 -14.72 2.24 8.99
C PHE A 106 -15.90 1.27 9.08
N ILE A 107 -16.79 1.27 8.08
CA ILE A 107 -17.89 0.31 7.98
C ILE A 107 -17.33 -1.11 7.86
N THR A 108 -16.30 -1.32 7.06
CA THR A 108 -15.65 -2.64 6.92
C THR A 108 -15.05 -3.11 8.23
N ILE A 109 -14.31 -2.24 8.96
CA ILE A 109 -13.75 -2.55 10.29
C ILE A 109 -14.87 -2.95 11.24
N ALA A 110 -15.96 -2.18 11.30
CA ALA A 110 -17.07 -2.43 12.21
C ALA A 110 -17.74 -3.79 11.93
N ILE A 111 -18.04 -4.08 10.65
CA ILE A 111 -18.68 -5.36 10.26
C ILE A 111 -17.75 -6.54 10.60
N MET A 112 -16.47 -6.44 10.25
CA MET A 112 -15.50 -7.51 10.50
C MET A 112 -15.25 -7.72 12.00
N ALA A 113 -15.18 -6.62 12.77
CA ALA A 113 -15.02 -6.70 14.22
C ALA A 113 -16.27 -7.31 14.91
N VAL A 114 -17.47 -6.90 14.52
CA VAL A 114 -18.71 -7.48 15.04
C VAL A 114 -18.77 -8.98 14.72
N ALA A 115 -18.49 -9.36 13.49
CA ALA A 115 -18.49 -10.77 13.08
C ALA A 115 -17.44 -11.60 13.85
N ALA A 116 -16.25 -11.06 14.06
CA ALA A 116 -15.20 -11.70 14.83
C ALA A 116 -15.57 -11.84 16.32
N HIS A 117 -16.20 -10.82 16.90
CA HIS A 117 -16.63 -10.86 18.29
C HIS A 117 -17.81 -11.81 18.51
N VAL A 118 -18.89 -11.65 17.74
CA VAL A 118 -20.14 -12.41 17.92
C VAL A 118 -20.03 -13.81 17.30
N GLY A 119 -19.41 -13.94 16.12
CA GLY A 119 -19.35 -15.21 15.39
C GLY A 119 -18.19 -16.12 15.79
N LEU A 120 -17.04 -15.56 16.15
CA LEU A 120 -15.83 -16.32 16.51
C LEU A 120 -15.49 -16.25 18.01
N GLY A 121 -16.22 -15.45 18.82
CA GLY A 121 -16.00 -15.32 20.26
C GLY A 121 -14.73 -14.56 20.66
N PHE A 122 -14.12 -13.80 19.76
CA PHE A 122 -12.95 -13.00 20.12
C PHE A 122 -13.29 -11.86 21.07
N SER A 123 -12.35 -11.46 21.92
CA SER A 123 -12.49 -10.24 22.72
C SER A 123 -12.70 -9.03 21.81
N VAL A 124 -13.34 -7.98 22.32
CA VAL A 124 -13.57 -6.73 21.55
C VAL A 124 -12.26 -6.17 20.97
N GLY A 125 -11.17 -6.20 21.77
CA GLY A 125 -9.85 -5.74 21.32
C GLY A 125 -9.29 -6.57 20.16
N ALA A 126 -9.33 -7.91 20.28
CA ALA A 126 -8.86 -8.82 19.23
C ALA A 126 -9.72 -8.72 17.97
N ALA A 127 -11.03 -8.60 18.13
CA ALA A 127 -11.97 -8.42 17.03
C ALA A 127 -11.72 -7.09 16.27
N LEU A 128 -11.47 -6.01 16.99
CA LEU A 128 -11.13 -4.71 16.40
C LEU A 128 -9.77 -4.76 15.67
N LEU A 129 -8.77 -5.43 16.26
CA LEU A 129 -7.47 -5.67 15.61
C LEU A 129 -7.63 -6.43 14.30
N LEU A 130 -8.43 -7.49 14.28
CA LEU A 130 -8.70 -8.26 13.08
C LEU A 130 -9.39 -7.39 12.02
N GLY A 131 -10.41 -6.63 12.41
CA GLY A 131 -11.10 -5.68 11.52
C GLY A 131 -10.14 -4.65 10.93
N ALA A 132 -9.28 -4.05 11.76
CA ALA A 132 -8.29 -3.08 11.34
C ALA A 132 -7.21 -3.68 10.42
N ALA A 133 -6.83 -4.93 10.60
CA ALA A 133 -5.89 -5.63 9.73
C ALA A 133 -6.50 -6.02 8.38
N LEU A 134 -7.79 -6.35 8.34
CA LEU A 134 -8.47 -6.83 7.14
C LEU A 134 -9.14 -5.72 6.32
N ALA A 135 -9.38 -4.54 6.88
CA ALA A 135 -10.11 -3.48 6.18
C ALA A 135 -9.28 -2.69 5.16
N PRO A 136 -7.98 -2.36 5.37
CA PRO A 136 -7.20 -1.66 4.37
C PRO A 136 -7.06 -2.43 3.07
N THR A 137 -7.08 -1.73 1.94
CA THR A 137 -6.87 -2.30 0.61
C THR A 137 -5.46 -2.00 0.13
N ASP A 138 -4.81 -2.99 -0.44
CA ASP A 138 -3.42 -2.89 -0.90
C ASP A 138 -3.37 -2.60 -2.41
N PRO A 139 -2.95 -1.40 -2.80
CA PRO A 139 -2.83 -1.04 -4.21
C PRO A 139 -1.55 -1.58 -4.87
N VAL A 140 -0.58 -2.08 -4.09
CA VAL A 140 0.66 -2.69 -4.61
C VAL A 140 0.33 -3.91 -5.44
N LEU A 141 -0.53 -4.77 -4.90
CA LEU A 141 -0.98 -6.01 -5.54
C LEU A 141 -1.85 -5.76 -6.78
N ALA A 142 -2.33 -4.55 -6.93
CA ALA A 142 -3.20 -4.12 -8.01
C ALA A 142 -2.48 -3.18 -8.99
N SER A 143 -1.27 -3.52 -9.41
CA SER A 143 -0.48 -2.69 -10.34
C SER A 143 -1.24 -2.33 -11.62
N GLU A 144 -2.18 -3.18 -12.07
CA GLU A 144 -3.08 -2.91 -13.19
C GLU A 144 -4.14 -1.83 -12.87
N LEU A 145 -4.41 -1.59 -11.58
CA LEU A 145 -5.42 -0.62 -11.13
C LEU A 145 -4.84 0.78 -10.95
N ARG A 146 -3.53 0.94 -11.07
CA ARG A 146 -2.90 2.26 -10.92
C ARG A 146 -3.16 3.14 -12.13
N PRO A 147 -3.14 4.46 -11.95
CA PRO A 147 -3.01 5.37 -13.06
C PRO A 147 -1.84 4.96 -13.94
N ARG A 148 -2.04 4.90 -15.25
CA ARG A 148 -1.00 4.47 -16.20
C ARG A 148 0.15 5.46 -16.25
N GLU A 149 -0.16 6.72 -15.99
CA GLU A 149 0.79 7.83 -15.94
C GLU A 149 0.28 8.91 -14.98
N ALA A 150 1.14 9.83 -14.58
CA ALA A 150 0.72 10.99 -13.82
C ALA A 150 -0.22 11.86 -14.66
N GLY A 151 -1.42 12.11 -14.12
CA GLY A 151 -2.50 12.80 -14.86
C GLY A 151 -3.39 11.88 -15.67
N ASP A 152 -3.39 10.55 -15.41
CA ASP A 152 -4.45 9.66 -15.86
C ASP A 152 -5.75 10.01 -15.13
N ASP A 153 -6.72 10.54 -15.89
CA ASP A 153 -8.00 11.03 -15.36
C ASP A 153 -9.06 9.91 -15.22
N ASP A 154 -8.62 8.64 -15.22
CA ASP A 154 -9.55 7.53 -15.02
C ASP A 154 -10.09 7.52 -13.59
N PRO A 155 -11.40 7.79 -13.37
CA PRO A 155 -11.97 7.93 -12.03
C PRO A 155 -11.88 6.66 -11.19
N LEU A 156 -11.90 5.47 -11.81
CA LEU A 156 -11.80 4.20 -11.10
C LEU A 156 -10.38 4.00 -10.57
N ARG A 157 -9.38 4.16 -11.45
CA ARG A 157 -7.96 4.01 -11.09
C ARG A 157 -7.54 5.03 -10.04
N PHE A 158 -7.94 6.28 -10.23
CA PHE A 158 -7.69 7.34 -9.26
C PHE A 158 -8.32 7.03 -7.90
N SER A 159 -9.59 6.55 -7.90
CA SER A 159 -10.30 6.21 -6.66
C SER A 159 -9.65 5.08 -5.89
N LEU A 160 -9.30 3.99 -6.57
CA LEU A 160 -8.71 2.81 -5.91
C LEU A 160 -7.28 3.07 -5.44
N SER A 161 -6.48 3.81 -6.22
CA SER A 161 -5.12 4.20 -5.79
C SER A 161 -5.15 5.16 -4.61
N GLY A 162 -6.01 6.18 -4.65
CA GLY A 162 -6.14 7.11 -3.55
C GLY A 162 -6.73 6.48 -2.28
N GLU A 163 -7.64 5.50 -2.44
CA GLU A 163 -8.11 4.68 -1.33
C GLU A 163 -6.94 3.95 -0.66
N GLY A 164 -6.20 3.13 -1.41
CA GLY A 164 -5.11 2.34 -0.86
C GLY A 164 -3.97 3.19 -0.29
N GLY A 165 -3.71 4.37 -0.86
CA GLY A 165 -2.70 5.29 -0.33
C GLY A 165 -3.08 5.91 1.02
N ALA A 166 -4.36 6.11 1.29
CA ALA A 166 -4.82 6.78 2.51
C ALA A 166 -5.27 5.80 3.61
N ASN A 167 -5.81 4.62 3.25
CA ASN A 167 -6.45 3.73 4.21
C ASN A 167 -5.47 2.99 5.14
N ASP A 168 -4.25 2.66 4.68
CA ASP A 168 -3.25 2.03 5.54
C ASP A 168 -2.91 2.93 6.73
N GLY A 169 -2.71 4.23 6.50
CA GLY A 169 -2.52 5.17 7.59
C GLY A 169 -3.76 5.41 8.45
N ALA A 170 -4.95 5.36 7.83
CA ALA A 170 -6.22 5.60 8.52
C ALA A 170 -6.71 4.39 9.35
N ALA A 171 -6.21 3.18 9.11
CA ALA A 171 -6.51 1.99 9.92
C ALA A 171 -5.72 1.94 11.23
N TYR A 172 -4.59 2.65 11.31
CA TYR A 172 -3.69 2.62 12.46
C TYR A 172 -4.37 2.98 13.80
N PRO A 173 -5.22 4.02 13.90
CA PRO A 173 -5.95 4.34 15.12
C PRO A 173 -6.76 3.15 15.68
N PHE A 174 -7.40 2.40 14.78
CA PHE A 174 -8.23 1.24 15.18
C PHE A 174 -7.37 0.06 15.61
N ALA A 175 -6.24 -0.17 14.94
CA ALA A 175 -5.27 -1.18 15.37
C ALA A 175 -4.68 -0.84 16.74
N LEU A 176 -4.32 0.42 16.98
CA LEU A 176 -3.83 0.89 18.27
C LEU A 176 -4.89 0.73 19.37
N LEU A 177 -6.14 1.15 19.11
CA LEU A 177 -7.24 0.97 20.04
C LEU A 177 -7.49 -0.51 20.35
N GLY A 178 -7.42 -1.38 19.34
CA GLY A 178 -7.54 -2.82 19.51
C GLY A 178 -6.44 -3.38 20.42
N VAL A 179 -5.19 -2.93 20.29
CA VAL A 179 -4.08 -3.30 21.21
C VAL A 179 -4.37 -2.83 22.63
N LEU A 180 -4.76 -1.57 22.84
CA LEU A 180 -5.08 -1.03 24.16
C LEU A 180 -6.19 -1.81 24.86
N LEU A 181 -7.22 -2.20 24.10
CA LEU A 181 -8.31 -3.04 24.61
C LEU A 181 -7.85 -4.47 24.93
N CYS A 182 -6.95 -5.06 24.13
CA CYS A 182 -6.36 -6.37 24.41
C CYS A 182 -5.54 -6.37 25.70
N LEU A 183 -4.72 -5.34 25.87
CA LEU A 183 -3.86 -5.17 27.05
C LEU A 183 -4.64 -4.70 28.30
N ARG A 184 -5.92 -4.37 28.16
CA ARG A 184 -6.75 -3.79 29.21
C ARG A 184 -6.08 -2.57 29.86
N ASP A 185 -5.50 -1.71 29.03
CA ASP A 185 -4.86 -0.48 29.49
C ASP A 185 -5.90 0.47 30.05
N THR A 186 -6.18 0.29 31.34
CA THR A 186 -7.18 1.09 32.07
C THR A 186 -6.78 2.55 32.15
N GLN A 187 -5.49 2.88 32.14
CA GLN A 187 -5.02 4.26 32.20
C GLN A 187 -5.32 5.00 30.88
N ALA A 188 -5.00 4.42 29.74
CA ALA A 188 -5.31 5.01 28.44
C ALA A 188 -6.84 5.08 28.19
N LEU A 189 -7.57 4.03 28.55
CA LEU A 189 -9.01 3.92 28.31
C LEU A 189 -9.86 4.76 29.29
N SER A 190 -9.34 5.11 30.47
CA SER A 190 -10.05 5.97 31.45
C SER A 190 -10.11 7.44 31.05
N HIS A 191 -9.31 7.85 30.06
CA HIS A 191 -9.28 9.23 29.55
C HIS A 191 -9.70 9.31 28.07
N PRO A 192 -10.97 9.02 27.71
CA PRO A 192 -11.39 8.92 26.31
C PRO A 192 -11.18 10.22 25.51
N LEU A 193 -11.26 11.38 26.18
CA LEU A 193 -11.03 12.66 25.54
C LEU A 193 -9.56 12.83 25.11
N LEU A 194 -8.62 12.45 26.00
CA LEU A 194 -7.18 12.47 25.67
C LEU A 194 -6.84 11.48 24.58
N LEU A 195 -7.39 10.26 24.64
CA LEU A 195 -7.22 9.25 23.60
C LEU A 195 -7.73 9.77 22.25
N THR A 196 -8.93 10.34 22.20
CA THR A 196 -9.47 10.93 20.98
C THR A 196 -8.59 12.08 20.48
N ALA A 197 -8.12 12.95 21.36
CA ALA A 197 -7.20 14.02 20.99
C ALA A 197 -5.87 13.50 20.41
N GLN A 198 -5.31 12.42 20.97
CA GLN A 198 -4.10 11.78 20.45
C GLN A 198 -4.34 11.15 19.05
N LEU A 199 -5.49 10.49 18.86
CA LEU A 199 -5.84 9.91 17.56
C LEU A 199 -6.00 11.00 16.47
N VAL A 200 -6.67 12.10 16.81
CA VAL A 200 -6.82 13.27 15.90
C VAL A 200 -5.47 13.94 15.66
N TRP A 201 -4.66 14.14 16.70
CA TRP A 201 -3.31 14.69 16.58
C TRP A 201 -2.46 13.88 15.61
N GLY A 202 -2.53 12.54 15.68
CA GLY A 202 -1.80 11.63 14.79
C GLY A 202 -2.09 11.91 13.31
N VAL A 203 -3.35 12.16 12.96
CA VAL A 203 -3.76 12.53 11.59
C VAL A 203 -3.28 13.93 11.22
N VAL A 204 -3.49 14.92 12.08
CA VAL A 204 -3.11 16.33 11.82
C VAL A 204 -1.61 16.47 11.64
N ALA A 205 -0.83 15.84 12.53
CA ALA A 205 0.63 15.82 12.46
C ALA A 205 1.11 15.14 11.15
N ALA A 206 0.51 14.00 10.80
CA ALA A 206 0.85 13.27 9.59
C ALA A 206 0.62 14.11 8.32
N VAL A 207 -0.56 14.69 8.19
CA VAL A 207 -0.90 15.54 7.04
C VAL A 207 0.00 16.79 7.00
N GLY A 208 0.19 17.47 8.13
CA GLY A 208 1.00 18.68 8.21
C GLY A 208 2.47 18.44 7.89
N ILE A 209 3.10 17.41 8.48
CA ILE A 209 4.49 17.06 8.24
C ILE A 209 4.69 16.56 6.82
N GLY A 210 3.85 15.62 6.36
CA GLY A 210 3.94 15.08 5.01
C GLY A 210 3.82 16.17 3.95
N TRP A 211 2.81 17.01 4.07
CA TRP A 211 2.60 18.13 3.16
C TRP A 211 3.74 19.15 3.19
N GLY A 212 4.19 19.53 4.39
CA GLY A 212 5.29 20.46 4.59
C GLY A 212 6.59 19.95 4.00
N MET A 213 6.98 18.70 4.32
CA MET A 213 8.23 18.11 3.85
C MET A 213 8.23 17.85 2.33
N GLY A 214 7.12 17.36 1.78
CA GLY A 214 6.99 17.16 0.34
C GLY A 214 7.10 18.48 -0.44
N THR A 215 6.41 19.52 0.01
CA THR A 215 6.47 20.86 -0.58
C THR A 215 7.86 21.50 -0.43
N LEU A 216 8.46 21.38 0.76
CA LEU A 216 9.80 21.94 1.03
C LEU A 216 10.87 21.28 0.16
N THR A 217 10.88 19.95 0.10
CA THR A 217 11.84 19.19 -0.71
C THR A 217 11.75 19.56 -2.17
N GLU A 218 10.55 19.57 -2.74
CA GLU A 218 10.33 19.96 -4.12
C GLU A 218 10.84 21.38 -4.39
N THR A 219 10.40 22.34 -3.58
CA THR A 219 10.77 23.76 -3.78
C THR A 219 12.27 24.00 -3.61
N LEU A 220 12.90 23.36 -2.60
CA LEU A 220 14.33 23.50 -2.34
C LEU A 220 15.16 22.89 -3.48
N VAL A 221 14.83 21.67 -3.91
CA VAL A 221 15.58 20.97 -4.96
C VAL A 221 15.43 21.69 -6.29
N ALA A 222 14.21 22.13 -6.67
CA ALA A 222 13.99 22.89 -7.87
C ALA A 222 14.82 24.19 -7.88
N LYS A 223 14.82 24.96 -6.79
CA LYS A 223 15.66 26.18 -6.65
C LYS A 223 17.15 25.87 -6.76
N LEU A 224 17.65 24.80 -6.12
CA LEU A 224 19.05 24.41 -6.17
C LEU A 224 19.48 24.01 -7.59
N ARG A 225 18.60 23.39 -8.36
CA ARG A 225 18.85 23.00 -9.77
C ARG A 225 18.86 24.20 -10.69
N ILE A 226 17.83 25.01 -10.64
CA ILE A 226 17.68 26.17 -11.52
C ILE A 226 18.79 27.21 -11.26
N ARG A 227 19.05 27.53 -9.98
CA ARG A 227 19.97 28.61 -9.64
C ARG A 227 21.43 28.20 -9.55
N TYR A 228 21.73 26.97 -9.10
CA TYR A 228 23.10 26.54 -8.76
C TYR A 228 23.56 25.30 -9.53
N ALA A 229 22.72 24.72 -10.38
CA ALA A 229 23.00 23.47 -11.10
C ALA A 229 23.44 22.31 -10.16
N LYS A 230 22.92 22.26 -8.94
CA LYS A 230 23.21 21.26 -7.91
C LYS A 230 22.06 20.28 -7.76
N ALA A 231 22.25 19.20 -6.97
CA ALA A 231 21.27 18.17 -6.68
C ALA A 231 20.71 17.43 -7.93
N MET A 232 21.60 17.09 -8.87
CA MET A 232 21.27 16.37 -10.08
C MET A 232 21.84 14.96 -10.05
N GLY A 233 21.06 13.98 -10.57
CA GLY A 233 21.50 12.58 -10.69
C GLY A 233 21.38 11.75 -9.41
N PHE A 234 20.79 12.28 -8.34
CA PHE A 234 20.59 11.60 -7.05
C PHE A 234 19.10 11.58 -6.63
N GLU A 235 18.20 11.55 -7.60
CA GLU A 235 16.77 11.61 -7.38
C GLU A 235 16.25 10.45 -6.50
N GLY A 236 16.87 9.27 -6.65
CA GLY A 236 16.57 8.12 -5.81
C GLY A 236 16.91 8.33 -4.34
N PHE A 237 18.08 8.94 -4.05
CA PHE A 237 18.46 9.29 -2.68
C PHE A 237 17.55 10.36 -2.09
N LEU A 238 17.12 11.33 -2.91
CA LEU A 238 16.15 12.35 -2.47
C LEU A 238 14.80 11.71 -2.14
N ALA A 239 14.33 10.76 -2.94
CA ALA A 239 13.10 10.03 -2.68
C ALA A 239 13.19 9.22 -1.40
N LEU A 240 14.23 8.38 -1.24
CA LEU A 240 14.44 7.58 -0.02
C LEU A 240 14.63 8.46 1.21
N GLY A 241 15.43 9.52 1.09
CA GLY A 241 15.66 10.48 2.18
C GLY A 241 14.38 11.18 2.61
N LEU A 242 13.55 11.63 1.66
CA LEU A 242 12.25 12.24 1.97
C LEU A 242 11.31 11.24 2.65
N MET A 243 11.18 10.01 2.12
CA MET A 243 10.35 8.96 2.72
C MET A 243 10.78 8.66 4.16
N ALA A 244 12.07 8.39 4.37
CA ALA A 244 12.61 8.02 5.68
C ALA A 244 12.51 9.18 6.69
N ALA A 245 12.89 10.39 6.29
CA ALA A 245 12.82 11.56 7.16
C ALA A 245 11.37 11.94 7.50
N CYS A 246 10.47 11.92 6.51
CA CYS A 246 9.05 12.20 6.72
C CYS A 246 8.43 11.20 7.69
N TYR A 247 8.67 9.90 7.48
CA TYR A 247 8.21 8.85 8.37
C TYR A 247 8.77 9.03 9.78
N GLY A 248 10.10 9.16 9.90
CA GLY A 248 10.78 9.27 11.19
C GLY A 248 10.34 10.49 12.01
N VAL A 249 10.31 11.68 11.40
CA VAL A 249 9.84 12.90 12.08
C VAL A 249 8.39 12.75 12.54
N THR A 250 7.54 12.15 11.70
CA THR A 250 6.13 11.95 12.06
C THR A 250 5.96 11.03 13.24
N ILE A 251 6.70 9.91 13.30
CA ILE A 251 6.65 8.99 14.43
C ILE A 251 7.18 9.66 15.72
N LEU A 252 8.23 10.48 15.64
CA LEU A 252 8.78 11.19 16.81
C LEU A 252 7.77 12.13 17.48
N VAL A 253 6.82 12.67 16.70
CA VAL A 253 5.74 13.51 17.25
C VAL A 253 4.43 12.74 17.46
N HIS A 254 4.48 11.41 17.48
CA HIS A 254 3.32 10.53 17.64
C HIS A 254 2.26 10.67 16.52
N GLY A 255 2.70 11.03 15.31
CA GLY A 255 1.87 11.08 14.11
C GLY A 255 1.83 9.73 13.38
N TYR A 256 0.96 9.64 12.37
CA TYR A 256 0.81 8.41 11.55
C TYR A 256 1.73 8.45 10.34
N GLY A 257 2.88 7.77 10.43
CA GLY A 257 3.97 7.83 9.45
C GLY A 257 3.55 7.45 8.03
N PHE A 258 2.72 6.43 7.85
CA PHE A 258 2.22 6.00 6.53
C PHE A 258 1.42 7.10 5.84
N LEU A 259 0.49 7.71 6.56
CA LEU A 259 -0.30 8.82 6.04
C LEU A 259 0.58 10.03 5.68
N ALA A 260 1.61 10.31 6.49
CA ALA A 260 2.53 11.41 6.21
C ALA A 260 3.33 11.20 4.92
N VAL A 261 3.85 9.99 4.70
CA VAL A 261 4.62 9.66 3.49
C VAL A 261 3.73 9.72 2.24
N PHE A 262 2.51 9.22 2.31
CA PHE A 262 1.51 9.39 1.24
C PHE A 262 1.25 10.87 0.95
N CYS A 263 0.99 11.68 1.98
CA CYS A 263 0.78 13.13 1.84
C CYS A 263 2.00 13.86 1.27
N ALA A 264 3.24 13.41 1.58
CA ALA A 264 4.45 13.97 1.01
C ALA A 264 4.54 13.75 -0.50
N GLY A 265 4.19 12.55 -0.97
CA GLY A 265 4.09 12.23 -2.40
C GLY A 265 3.05 13.10 -3.12
N VAL A 266 1.84 13.21 -2.55
CA VAL A 266 0.77 14.06 -3.08
C VAL A 266 1.18 15.54 -3.12
N ALA A 267 1.82 16.04 -2.05
CA ALA A 267 2.24 17.43 -1.96
C ALA A 267 3.32 17.77 -2.99
N LEU A 268 4.30 16.87 -3.21
CA LEU A 268 5.33 17.02 -4.22
C LEU A 268 4.69 17.05 -5.62
N ARG A 269 3.79 16.14 -5.93
CA ARG A 269 3.07 16.11 -7.20
C ARG A 269 2.21 17.36 -7.42
N ARG A 270 1.57 17.88 -6.38
CA ARG A 270 0.80 19.12 -6.47
C ARG A 270 1.67 20.35 -6.75
N ARG A 271 2.88 20.41 -6.20
CA ARG A 271 3.85 21.49 -6.50
C ARG A 271 4.28 21.44 -7.95
N GLU A 272 4.59 20.24 -8.46
CA GLU A 272 4.90 20.05 -9.87
C GLU A 272 3.75 20.56 -10.75
N MET A 273 2.51 20.11 -10.47
CA MET A 273 1.32 20.50 -11.24
C MET A 273 1.08 22.03 -11.25
N ARG A 274 1.37 22.72 -10.14
CA ARG A 274 1.27 24.20 -10.08
C ARG A 274 2.34 24.90 -10.91
N ALA A 275 3.49 24.25 -11.10
CA ALA A 275 4.58 24.82 -11.91
C ALA A 275 4.40 24.54 -13.41
N THR A 276 3.90 23.35 -13.77
CA THR A 276 3.73 22.93 -15.19
C THR A 276 2.32 23.18 -15.74
N GLY A 277 1.35 23.50 -14.86
CA GLY A 277 -0.04 23.70 -15.26
C GLY A 277 -0.74 22.41 -15.70
N GLU A 278 -1.55 22.48 -16.75
CA GLU A 278 -2.33 21.35 -17.27
C GLU A 278 -1.50 20.36 -18.10
N GLU A 279 -0.32 20.79 -18.58
CA GLU A 279 0.55 19.94 -19.37
C GLU A 279 1.05 18.73 -18.56
N LYS A 280 0.89 17.53 -19.12
CA LYS A 280 1.33 16.32 -18.46
C LYS A 280 2.86 16.22 -18.44
N PRO A 281 3.49 15.85 -17.31
CA PRO A 281 4.93 15.80 -17.18
C PRO A 281 5.63 14.97 -18.27
N ARG A 282 5.03 13.86 -18.70
CA ARG A 282 5.55 13.02 -19.79
C ARG A 282 5.49 13.71 -21.14
N GLU A 283 4.48 14.51 -21.41
CA GLU A 283 4.35 15.30 -22.63
C GLU A 283 5.38 16.42 -22.63
N ALA A 284 5.50 17.15 -21.52
CA ALA A 284 6.52 18.18 -21.33
C ALA A 284 7.96 17.65 -21.50
N LEU A 285 8.21 16.38 -21.14
CA LEU A 285 9.53 15.74 -21.23
C LEU A 285 9.69 14.86 -22.47
N ARG A 286 8.72 14.80 -23.40
CA ARG A 286 8.70 13.87 -24.52
C ARG A 286 9.88 14.07 -25.48
N ASP A 287 10.24 15.31 -25.72
CA ASP A 287 11.30 15.69 -26.67
C ASP A 287 12.69 15.74 -26.01
N VAL A 288 12.78 15.44 -24.71
CA VAL A 288 14.04 15.46 -23.96
C VAL A 288 14.79 14.14 -24.15
N SER A 289 15.82 14.16 -24.97
CA SER A 289 16.72 13.01 -25.15
C SER A 289 17.52 12.67 -23.88
N HIS A 290 18.07 11.45 -23.81
CA HIS A 290 18.89 11.02 -22.66
C HIS A 290 20.09 11.95 -22.39
N GLY A 291 20.66 12.56 -23.44
CA GLY A 291 21.77 13.54 -23.34
C GLY A 291 21.32 14.89 -22.78
N GLU A 292 20.07 15.26 -22.98
CA GLU A 292 19.50 16.58 -22.61
C GLU A 292 18.83 16.58 -21.22
N ARG A 293 18.78 15.45 -20.54
CA ARG A 293 18.17 15.34 -19.20
C ARG A 293 18.76 16.32 -18.18
N ARG A 294 20.06 16.60 -18.27
CA ARG A 294 20.71 17.61 -17.42
C ARG A 294 20.29 19.03 -17.75
N ALA A 295 19.99 19.30 -19.01
CA ALA A 295 19.48 20.59 -19.44
C ALA A 295 18.03 20.78 -18.96
N ALA A 296 17.16 19.79 -19.16
CA ALA A 296 15.79 19.80 -18.66
C ALA A 296 15.72 19.96 -17.12
N ALA A 297 16.65 19.33 -16.39
CA ALA A 297 16.71 19.48 -14.92
C ALA A 297 17.05 20.90 -14.44
N LYS A 298 17.60 21.77 -15.33
CA LYS A 298 17.95 23.17 -15.05
C LYS A 298 16.95 24.15 -15.62
N ASP A 299 16.15 23.74 -16.58
CA ASP A 299 15.14 24.59 -17.21
C ASP A 299 14.03 24.92 -16.18
N PRO A 300 13.74 26.21 -15.94
CA PRO A 300 12.70 26.62 -15.02
C PRO A 300 11.32 25.99 -15.30
N ASN A 301 11.02 25.70 -16.56
CA ASN A 301 9.73 25.13 -16.98
C ASN A 301 9.68 23.61 -16.83
N LEU A 302 10.83 22.92 -16.92
CA LEU A 302 10.91 21.45 -16.93
C LEU A 302 11.44 20.85 -15.62
N ALA A 303 12.15 21.63 -14.78
CA ALA A 303 12.82 21.13 -13.58
C ALA A 303 11.87 20.47 -12.59
N HIS A 304 10.66 21.01 -12.42
CA HIS A 304 9.61 20.48 -11.55
C HIS A 304 9.07 19.15 -12.07
N ALA A 305 8.73 19.08 -13.36
CA ALA A 305 8.27 17.84 -14.01
C ALA A 305 9.36 16.76 -13.98
N TYR A 306 10.59 17.13 -14.29
CA TYR A 306 11.73 16.22 -14.28
C TYR A 306 11.97 15.62 -12.89
N LEU A 307 11.93 16.43 -11.82
CA LEU A 307 12.11 15.97 -10.45
C LEU A 307 11.02 14.96 -10.08
N ALA A 308 9.76 15.31 -10.27
CA ALA A 308 8.63 14.47 -9.91
C ALA A 308 8.62 13.15 -10.69
N GLU A 309 8.87 13.18 -12.01
CA GLU A 309 8.91 11.97 -12.84
C GLU A 309 10.11 11.06 -12.50
N SER A 310 11.29 11.65 -12.23
CA SER A 310 12.47 10.86 -11.86
C SER A 310 12.30 10.19 -10.49
N MET A 311 11.73 10.90 -9.49
CA MET A 311 11.43 10.32 -8.19
C MET A 311 10.36 9.24 -8.30
N MET A 312 9.33 9.45 -9.13
CA MET A 312 8.27 8.47 -9.38
C MET A 312 8.84 7.21 -10.05
N ALA A 313 9.64 7.36 -11.11
CA ALA A 313 10.25 6.23 -11.81
C ALA A 313 11.11 5.38 -10.86
N PHE A 314 11.93 6.01 -10.04
CA PHE A 314 12.72 5.32 -9.02
C PHE A 314 11.84 4.61 -7.99
N SER A 315 10.81 5.29 -7.48
CA SER A 315 9.91 4.72 -6.46
C SER A 315 9.16 3.50 -7.00
N VAL A 316 8.73 3.52 -8.27
CA VAL A 316 8.07 2.39 -8.93
C VAL A 316 9.01 1.18 -9.08
N GLU A 317 10.28 1.40 -9.43
CA GLU A 317 11.25 0.29 -9.51
C GLU A 317 11.56 -0.28 -8.12
N MET A 318 11.74 0.57 -7.11
CA MET A 318 11.92 0.14 -5.72
C MET A 318 10.71 -0.65 -5.20
N GLU A 319 9.51 -0.21 -5.53
CA GLU A 319 8.28 -0.89 -5.16
C GLU A 319 8.19 -2.29 -5.73
N ARG A 320 8.59 -2.51 -6.98
CA ARG A 320 8.63 -3.85 -7.59
C ARG A 320 9.59 -4.79 -6.89
N ILE A 321 10.78 -4.29 -6.51
CA ILE A 321 11.76 -5.09 -5.76
C ILE A 321 11.20 -5.45 -4.38
N VAL A 322 10.59 -4.50 -3.72
CA VAL A 322 10.00 -4.68 -2.39
C VAL A 322 8.78 -5.62 -2.46
N GLU A 323 7.91 -5.48 -3.46
CA GLU A 323 6.78 -6.39 -3.69
C GLU A 323 7.26 -7.83 -3.84
N LEU A 324 8.27 -8.07 -4.68
CA LEU A 324 8.88 -9.38 -4.84
C LEU A 324 9.37 -9.94 -3.50
N ALA A 325 10.18 -9.15 -2.78
CA ALA A 325 10.77 -9.60 -1.51
C ALA A 325 9.69 -9.90 -0.45
N LEU A 326 8.69 -9.02 -0.32
CA LEU A 326 7.61 -9.19 0.65
C LEU A 326 6.70 -10.37 0.30
N MET A 327 6.32 -10.55 -0.96
CA MET A 327 5.48 -11.68 -1.36
C MET A 327 6.21 -13.02 -1.18
N LEU A 328 7.53 -13.09 -1.42
CA LEU A 328 8.33 -14.25 -1.10
C LEU A 328 8.34 -14.56 0.40
N LEU A 329 8.58 -13.54 1.24
CA LEU A 329 8.58 -13.70 2.70
C LEU A 329 7.20 -14.11 3.22
N ILE A 330 6.14 -13.48 2.75
CA ILE A 330 4.77 -13.84 3.10
C ILE A 330 4.47 -15.28 2.67
N GLY A 331 4.88 -15.67 1.46
CA GLY A 331 4.74 -17.05 0.96
C GLY A 331 5.45 -18.08 1.84
N ALA A 332 6.67 -17.79 2.30
CA ALA A 332 7.41 -18.66 3.21
C ALA A 332 6.73 -18.78 4.59
N VAL A 333 6.25 -17.65 5.16
CA VAL A 333 5.48 -17.65 6.41
C VAL A 333 4.19 -18.47 6.27
N ILE A 334 3.48 -18.32 5.17
CA ILE A 334 2.27 -19.09 4.85
C ILE A 334 2.60 -20.59 4.72
N SER A 335 3.72 -20.91 4.10
CA SER A 335 4.20 -22.30 3.97
C SER A 335 4.38 -23.00 5.32
N ALA A 336 4.83 -22.27 6.35
CA ALA A 336 4.95 -22.81 7.70
C ALA A 336 3.60 -23.10 8.39
N HIS A 337 2.54 -22.34 8.02
CA HIS A 337 1.25 -22.35 8.72
C HIS A 337 0.06 -22.76 7.83
N TRP A 338 0.30 -23.29 6.64
CA TRP A 338 -0.73 -23.49 5.62
C TRP A 338 -1.93 -24.34 6.08
N ARG A 339 -1.70 -25.31 6.97
CA ARG A 339 -2.77 -26.18 7.50
C ARG A 339 -3.77 -25.40 8.36
N ASP A 340 -3.30 -24.40 9.10
CA ASP A 340 -4.12 -23.59 9.98
C ASP A 340 -5.05 -22.64 9.18
N LEU A 341 -4.66 -22.33 7.91
CA LEU A 341 -5.44 -21.47 7.03
C LEU A 341 -6.67 -22.17 6.44
N LEU A 342 -6.71 -23.51 6.44
CA LEU A 342 -7.81 -24.28 5.88
C LEU A 342 -9.00 -24.45 6.84
N GLY A 343 -9.01 -23.72 7.96
CA GLY A 343 -10.09 -23.73 8.92
C GLY A 343 -11.37 -23.02 8.40
N TRP A 344 -12.51 -23.30 9.05
CA TRP A 344 -13.78 -22.67 8.71
C TRP A 344 -13.78 -21.15 8.98
N ALA A 345 -13.06 -20.69 10.01
CA ALA A 345 -13.03 -19.29 10.42
C ALA A 345 -12.35 -18.39 9.36
N PRO A 346 -11.15 -18.72 8.81
CA PRO A 346 -10.60 -18.01 7.66
C PRO A 346 -11.56 -17.95 6.47
N LEU A 347 -12.19 -19.08 6.11
CA LEU A 347 -13.15 -19.14 5.01
C LEU A 347 -14.37 -18.25 5.25
N ALA A 348 -14.96 -18.33 6.43
CA ALA A 348 -16.14 -17.52 6.78
C ALA A 348 -15.83 -16.02 6.75
N MET A 349 -14.70 -15.61 7.32
CA MET A 349 -14.29 -14.21 7.35
C MET A 349 -13.91 -13.69 5.93
N MET A 350 -13.31 -14.54 5.10
CA MET A 350 -13.06 -14.22 3.69
C MET A 350 -14.37 -13.99 2.93
N LEU A 351 -15.32 -14.93 3.02
CA LEU A 351 -16.62 -14.80 2.34
C LEU A 351 -17.39 -13.57 2.83
N LEU A 352 -17.41 -13.34 4.14
CA LEU A 352 -18.02 -12.15 4.73
C LEU A 352 -17.37 -10.87 4.19
N LEU A 353 -16.03 -10.80 4.16
CA LEU A 353 -15.32 -9.63 3.70
C LEU A 353 -15.60 -9.33 2.22
N PHE A 354 -15.46 -10.32 1.35
CA PHE A 354 -15.52 -10.12 -0.11
C PHE A 354 -16.94 -9.91 -0.60
N PHE A 355 -17.91 -10.63 -0.05
CA PHE A 355 -19.28 -10.64 -0.58
C PHE A 355 -20.27 -9.80 0.22
N VAL A 356 -19.95 -9.42 1.46
CA VAL A 356 -20.86 -8.65 2.31
C VAL A 356 -20.24 -7.36 2.81
N ALA A 357 -19.16 -7.43 3.60
CA ALA A 357 -18.63 -6.25 4.28
C ALA A 357 -18.11 -5.19 3.31
N ARG A 358 -17.26 -5.58 2.37
CA ARG A 358 -16.71 -4.67 1.37
C ARG A 358 -17.78 -4.10 0.43
N PRO A 359 -18.65 -4.90 -0.22
CA PRO A 359 -19.71 -4.36 -1.05
C PRO A 359 -20.63 -3.40 -0.30
N LEU A 360 -21.12 -3.80 0.88
CA LEU A 360 -22.01 -2.95 1.68
C LEU A 360 -21.33 -1.62 2.04
N ALA A 361 -20.08 -1.67 2.49
CA ALA A 361 -19.30 -0.49 2.86
C ALA A 361 -19.11 0.46 1.67
N VAL A 362 -18.74 -0.06 0.50
CA VAL A 362 -18.55 0.75 -0.71
C VAL A 362 -19.86 1.38 -1.16
N TYR A 363 -20.95 0.61 -1.23
CA TYR A 363 -22.24 1.15 -1.65
C TYR A 363 -22.76 2.21 -0.68
N ALA A 364 -22.61 2.00 0.63
CA ALA A 364 -22.98 2.98 1.65
C ALA A 364 -22.13 4.26 1.57
N ALA A 365 -20.81 4.13 1.49
CA ALA A 365 -19.90 5.27 1.43
C ALA A 365 -20.03 6.08 0.13
N MET A 366 -20.31 5.42 -0.98
CA MET A 366 -20.46 6.07 -2.29
C MET A 366 -21.88 6.57 -2.55
N ALA A 367 -22.81 6.44 -1.60
CA ALA A 367 -24.14 7.01 -1.70
C ALA A 367 -24.09 8.53 -1.87
N GLY A 368 -24.90 9.08 -2.76
CA GLY A 368 -24.94 10.52 -3.06
C GLY A 368 -23.74 11.07 -3.85
N THR A 369 -22.78 10.23 -4.25
CA THR A 369 -21.76 10.63 -5.24
C THR A 369 -22.31 10.44 -6.66
N GLY A 370 -21.87 11.25 -7.61
CA GLY A 370 -22.19 11.07 -9.03
C GLY A 370 -21.57 9.82 -9.68
N THR A 371 -20.97 8.92 -8.88
CA THR A 371 -20.31 7.72 -9.42
C THR A 371 -21.31 6.72 -10.01
N ARG A 372 -20.97 6.21 -11.19
CA ARG A 372 -21.79 5.23 -11.90
C ARG A 372 -21.85 3.89 -11.15
N TRP A 373 -22.95 3.16 -11.23
CA TRP A 373 -23.15 1.88 -10.56
C TRP A 373 -22.05 0.85 -10.88
N ARG A 374 -21.54 0.83 -12.13
CA ARG A 374 -20.43 -0.04 -12.55
C ARG A 374 -19.13 0.27 -11.83
N GLN A 375 -18.81 1.56 -11.65
CA GLN A 375 -17.65 1.97 -10.88
C GLN A 375 -17.78 1.51 -9.43
N ARG A 376 -18.95 1.67 -8.81
CA ARG A 376 -19.20 1.18 -7.44
C ARG A 376 -19.05 -0.33 -7.33
N LEU A 377 -19.60 -1.07 -8.30
CA LEU A 377 -19.50 -2.54 -8.35
C LEU A 377 -18.03 -2.99 -8.44
N VAL A 378 -17.26 -2.39 -9.35
CA VAL A 378 -15.84 -2.73 -9.53
C VAL A 378 -15.02 -2.32 -8.30
N SER A 379 -15.29 -1.14 -7.71
CA SER A 379 -14.63 -0.72 -6.46
C SER A 379 -15.00 -1.61 -5.26
N ALA A 380 -16.22 -2.13 -5.23
CA ALA A 380 -16.66 -3.09 -4.21
C ALA A 380 -15.94 -4.43 -4.35
N TRP A 381 -15.69 -4.89 -5.58
CA TRP A 381 -14.99 -6.13 -5.85
C TRP A 381 -13.47 -6.01 -5.68
N LEU A 382 -12.84 -4.99 -6.28
CA LEU A 382 -11.38 -4.84 -6.33
C LEU A 382 -10.83 -4.25 -5.00
N GLY A 383 -11.00 -5.00 -3.93
CA GLY A 383 -10.48 -4.67 -2.60
C GLY A 383 -9.35 -5.61 -2.20
N PHE A 384 -8.21 -5.58 -2.89
CA PHE A 384 -7.06 -6.44 -2.58
C PHE A 384 -6.63 -6.31 -1.12
N ARG A 385 -6.30 -7.43 -0.47
CA ARG A 385 -5.66 -7.48 0.86
C ARG A 385 -4.26 -8.09 0.68
N GLY A 386 -3.26 -7.47 1.28
CA GLY A 386 -1.88 -7.87 1.05
C GLY A 386 -0.93 -7.39 2.14
N VAL A 387 0.07 -6.62 1.76
CA VAL A 387 1.18 -6.19 2.62
C VAL A 387 0.68 -5.42 3.85
N GLY A 388 -0.33 -4.56 3.71
CA GLY A 388 -0.95 -3.85 4.84
C GLY A 388 -1.57 -4.80 5.86
N THR A 389 -2.30 -5.84 5.43
CA THR A 389 -2.83 -6.88 6.31
C THR A 389 -1.72 -7.60 7.07
N PHE A 390 -0.63 -7.94 6.38
CA PHE A 390 0.52 -8.60 7.00
C PHE A 390 1.22 -7.67 8.01
N TYR A 391 1.39 -6.40 7.68
CA TYR A 391 1.94 -5.40 8.61
C TYR A 391 1.12 -5.30 9.91
N TYR A 392 -0.21 -5.16 9.81
CA TYR A 392 -1.05 -5.05 11.00
C TYR A 392 -1.11 -6.33 11.82
N LEU A 393 -0.98 -7.49 11.18
CA LEU A 393 -0.80 -8.75 11.90
C LEU A 393 0.51 -8.75 12.70
N LEU A 394 1.64 -8.36 12.08
CA LEU A 394 2.93 -8.26 12.76
C LEU A 394 2.92 -7.22 13.88
N PHE A 395 2.28 -6.07 13.65
CA PHE A 395 2.07 -5.04 14.67
C PHE A 395 1.30 -5.57 15.88
N ALA A 396 0.27 -6.38 15.63
CA ALA A 396 -0.51 -7.03 16.69
C ALA A 396 0.32 -8.09 17.42
N LEU A 397 1.07 -8.94 16.70
CA LEU A 397 1.95 -9.96 17.27
C LEU A 397 3.04 -9.39 18.16
N GLU A 398 3.58 -8.22 17.82
CA GLU A 398 4.62 -7.57 18.64
C GLU A 398 4.05 -6.98 19.95
N ARG A 399 2.79 -6.52 19.95
CA ARG A 399 2.20 -5.75 21.06
C ARG A 399 1.19 -6.51 21.90
N ALA A 400 0.45 -7.44 21.30
CA ALA A 400 -0.55 -8.29 21.96
C ALA A 400 -0.43 -9.73 21.46
N PRO A 401 0.72 -10.43 21.70
CA PRO A 401 1.07 -11.70 21.08
C PRO A 401 0.06 -12.81 21.34
N GLU A 402 -0.50 -12.89 22.54
CA GLU A 402 -1.47 -13.94 22.89
C GLU A 402 -2.73 -13.86 22.04
N GLN A 403 -3.29 -12.67 21.91
CA GLN A 403 -4.50 -12.43 21.12
C GLN A 403 -4.21 -12.51 19.62
N ALA A 404 -3.10 -11.97 19.18
CA ALA A 404 -2.73 -11.92 17.78
C ALA A 404 -2.42 -13.30 17.17
N ARG A 405 -1.91 -14.26 17.97
CA ARG A 405 -1.70 -15.65 17.51
C ARG A 405 -3.02 -16.29 17.04
N ALA A 406 -4.11 -16.04 17.73
CA ALA A 406 -5.41 -16.57 17.33
C ALA A 406 -5.98 -15.91 16.05
N LEU A 407 -5.56 -14.67 15.75
CA LEU A 407 -5.97 -13.92 14.55
C LEU A 407 -5.14 -14.31 13.31
N MET A 408 -3.93 -14.85 13.50
CA MET A 408 -2.97 -15.12 12.43
C MET A 408 -3.53 -16.02 11.33
N PRO A 409 -4.16 -17.18 11.59
CA PRO A 409 -4.71 -18.02 10.54
C PRO A 409 -5.75 -17.30 9.68
N ILE A 410 -6.58 -16.46 10.31
CA ILE A 410 -7.63 -15.71 9.63
C ILE A 410 -7.02 -14.62 8.75
N ALA A 411 -6.11 -13.83 9.30
CA ALA A 411 -5.48 -12.74 8.56
C ALA A 411 -4.68 -13.24 7.36
N LEU A 412 -3.85 -14.29 7.54
CA LEU A 412 -3.09 -14.90 6.47
C LEU A 412 -3.99 -15.62 5.46
N GLY A 413 -5.03 -16.33 5.90
CA GLY A 413 -5.98 -17.02 5.02
C GLY A 413 -6.74 -16.05 4.11
N VAL A 414 -7.23 -14.93 4.66
CA VAL A 414 -7.89 -13.86 3.89
C VAL A 414 -6.91 -13.20 2.93
N LEU A 415 -5.66 -12.96 3.36
CA LEU A 415 -4.61 -12.39 2.50
C LEU A 415 -4.36 -13.29 1.29
N VAL A 416 -4.09 -14.58 1.51
CA VAL A 416 -3.87 -15.56 0.43
C VAL A 416 -5.06 -15.59 -0.51
N ALA A 417 -6.25 -15.75 0.02
CA ALA A 417 -7.47 -15.78 -0.77
C ALA A 417 -7.65 -14.50 -1.59
N SER A 418 -7.35 -13.33 -1.01
CA SER A 418 -7.42 -12.05 -1.70
C SER A 418 -6.43 -11.98 -2.87
N VAL A 419 -5.17 -12.38 -2.64
CA VAL A 419 -4.14 -12.39 -3.71
C VAL A 419 -4.59 -13.24 -4.89
N PHE A 420 -5.14 -14.44 -4.64
CA PHE A 420 -5.56 -15.33 -5.72
C PHE A 420 -6.89 -14.91 -6.35
N VAL A 421 -7.93 -14.66 -5.57
CA VAL A 421 -9.27 -14.33 -6.08
C VAL A 421 -9.26 -13.03 -6.87
N HIS A 422 -8.71 -11.97 -6.29
CA HIS A 422 -8.63 -10.69 -6.97
C HIS A 422 -7.55 -10.68 -8.05
N GLY A 423 -6.42 -11.36 -7.85
CA GLY A 423 -5.35 -11.45 -8.85
C GLY A 423 -5.81 -12.08 -10.17
N VAL A 424 -6.61 -13.15 -10.12
CA VAL A 424 -7.20 -13.77 -11.33
C VAL A 424 -8.35 -12.95 -11.89
N SER A 425 -9.17 -12.34 -11.04
CA SER A 425 -10.39 -11.66 -11.48
C SER A 425 -10.20 -10.19 -11.89
N ALA A 426 -9.08 -9.54 -11.53
CA ALA A 426 -8.87 -8.13 -11.80
C ALA A 426 -8.91 -7.79 -13.30
N SER A 427 -8.08 -8.45 -14.12
CA SER A 427 -8.01 -8.20 -15.55
C SER A 427 -9.36 -8.45 -16.26
N PRO A 428 -10.08 -9.58 -16.05
CA PRO A 428 -11.41 -9.78 -16.60
C PRO A 428 -12.43 -8.71 -16.18
N VAL A 429 -12.45 -8.33 -14.90
CA VAL A 429 -13.37 -7.32 -14.37
C VAL A 429 -13.08 -5.94 -14.96
N LEU A 430 -11.81 -5.56 -15.08
CA LEU A 430 -11.41 -4.30 -15.70
C LEU A 430 -11.75 -4.27 -17.21
N ASN A 431 -11.48 -5.37 -17.92
CA ASN A 431 -11.83 -5.47 -19.33
C ASN A 431 -13.34 -5.34 -19.54
N TRP A 432 -14.15 -5.98 -18.68
CA TRP A 432 -15.60 -5.81 -18.70
C TRP A 432 -16.04 -4.36 -18.42
N TYR A 433 -15.37 -3.68 -17.46
CA TYR A 433 -15.67 -2.29 -17.12
C TYR A 433 -15.36 -1.33 -18.28
N TYR A 434 -14.17 -1.45 -18.87
CA TYR A 434 -13.74 -0.55 -19.96
C TYR A 434 -14.44 -0.82 -21.29
N ALA A 435 -14.73 -2.08 -21.63
CA ALA A 435 -15.43 -2.42 -22.86
C ALA A 435 -16.83 -1.79 -22.97
N ARG A 436 -17.41 -1.37 -21.85
CA ARG A 436 -18.76 -0.79 -21.76
C ARG A 436 -18.76 0.68 -21.35
N ARG A 437 -17.61 1.33 -21.38
CA ARG A 437 -17.50 2.77 -21.13
C ARG A 437 -17.87 3.51 -22.43
N PRO A 438 -18.79 4.50 -22.39
CA PRO A 438 -19.01 5.34 -23.56
C PRO A 438 -17.70 6.05 -23.92
N PRO A 439 -17.44 6.28 -25.22
CA PRO A 439 -16.30 7.10 -25.63
C PRO A 439 -16.33 8.44 -24.88
N ALA A 440 -15.15 8.96 -24.56
CA ALA A 440 -15.04 10.30 -23.99
C ALA A 440 -15.69 11.30 -24.97
N PRO A 441 -16.46 12.29 -24.50
CA PRO A 441 -16.88 13.37 -25.38
C PRO A 441 -15.61 14.03 -25.94
N GLU A 442 -15.58 14.18 -27.29
CA GLU A 442 -14.53 14.88 -28.03
C GLU A 442 -14.43 16.35 -27.60
#